data_df61d91a1bc7b1268d4a582a3cdf1893
#
_entry.id   df61d91a1bc7b1268d4a582a3cdf1893
#
_cell.length_a   1.000
_cell.length_b   1.000
_cell.length_c   1.000
_cell.angle_alpha   90.00
_cell.angle_beta   90.00
_cell.angle_gamma   90.00
#
_symmetry.space_group_name_H-M   'P 1'
#
loop_
_entity.id
_entity.type
_entity.pdbx_description
1 polymer ?
#
loop_
_entity_poly.entity_id
_entity_poly.type
_entity_poly.pdbx_seq_one_letter_code
_entity_poly.pdbx_strand_id
1 'polypeptide(L)'
;MISYIKETTKTKMKCDHFFDALMIITPWAVFFDGFTAWTVNHMDLVPDMVNRIAHLLFFLLMDLTIIITTAYTFDQLLGFRKKRHILYLGIPGIISLLLVCLGIGDLRFIEGATTWYSMGFSVYVCYATIILYYGAVLYFVISRRRFLPKDKVLGTLSFIVIAGVILVTQTIFPEVLLTAIFPTILLLGIYIDFENP
;
A
#
# COMPACT_ATOMS: atom_id res chain seq x y z
N MET A 1 -22.13 -23.63 -22.29
CA MET A 1 -21.11 -24.06 -21.30
C MET A 1 -19.70 -23.68 -21.70
N ILE A 2 -19.21 -23.96 -22.89
CA ILE A 2 -17.86 -23.58 -23.38
C ILE A 2 -17.67 -22.06 -23.48
N SER A 3 -18.70 -21.29 -23.82
CA SER A 3 -18.67 -19.82 -23.89
C SER A 3 -18.51 -19.20 -22.49
N TYR A 4 -19.16 -19.75 -21.47
CA TYR A 4 -19.08 -19.29 -20.07
C TYR A 4 -17.68 -19.51 -19.49
N ILE A 5 -17.06 -20.67 -19.74
CA ILE A 5 -15.71 -20.99 -19.30
C ILE A 5 -14.67 -20.04 -19.97
N LYS A 6 -14.90 -19.70 -21.27
CA LYS A 6 -14.02 -18.79 -22.01
C LYS A 6 -14.13 -17.33 -21.55
N GLU A 7 -15.30 -16.91 -21.09
CA GLU A 7 -15.54 -15.59 -20.54
C GLU A 7 -14.96 -15.45 -19.12
N THR A 8 -15.12 -16.47 -18.29
CA THR A 8 -14.53 -16.56 -16.93
C THR A 8 -13.00 -16.56 -16.99
N THR A 9 -12.41 -17.32 -17.93
CA THR A 9 -10.94 -17.36 -18.11
C THR A 9 -10.39 -16.02 -18.63
N LYS A 10 -11.16 -15.32 -19.48
CA LYS A 10 -10.74 -14.01 -20.01
C LYS A 10 -10.86 -12.87 -19.01
N THR A 11 -11.76 -12.99 -18.05
CA THR A 11 -11.89 -12.04 -16.93
C THR A 11 -10.80 -12.29 -15.89
N LYS A 12 -10.46 -13.54 -15.62
CA LYS A 12 -9.39 -13.95 -14.72
C LYS A 12 -8.01 -13.43 -15.16
N MET A 13 -7.69 -13.48 -16.47
CA MET A 13 -6.39 -13.00 -16.99
C MET A 13 -6.17 -11.49 -16.92
N LYS A 14 -7.17 -10.66 -16.63
CA LYS A 14 -7.02 -9.21 -16.59
C LYS A 14 -6.64 -8.67 -15.21
N CYS A 15 -6.94 -9.41 -14.16
CA CYS A 15 -6.66 -9.05 -12.76
C CYS A 15 -5.28 -9.52 -12.28
N ASP A 16 -4.75 -10.57 -12.91
CA ASP A 16 -3.54 -11.25 -12.52
C ASP A 16 -2.32 -10.31 -12.42
N HIS A 17 -2.19 -9.32 -13.32
CA HIS A 17 -1.01 -8.44 -13.35
C HIS A 17 -0.85 -7.56 -12.10
N PHE A 18 -1.94 -7.01 -11.53
CA PHE A 18 -1.85 -6.20 -10.31
C PHE A 18 -1.58 -7.08 -9.10
N PHE A 19 -2.23 -8.24 -9.04
CA PHE A 19 -2.01 -9.21 -7.98
C PHE A 19 -0.59 -9.77 -8.04
N ASP A 20 -0.10 -10.16 -9.22
CA ASP A 20 1.29 -10.61 -9.42
C ASP A 20 2.30 -9.54 -8.98
N ALA A 21 2.04 -8.26 -9.33
CA ALA A 21 2.89 -7.17 -8.88
C ALA A 21 2.90 -7.02 -7.34
N LEU A 22 1.73 -7.16 -6.68
CA LEU A 22 1.64 -7.13 -5.22
C LEU A 22 2.38 -8.30 -4.58
N MET A 23 2.28 -9.50 -5.16
CA MET A 23 2.99 -10.70 -4.70
C MET A 23 4.51 -10.52 -4.74
N ILE A 24 5.03 -9.72 -5.69
CA ILE A 24 6.46 -9.43 -5.79
C ILE A 24 6.86 -8.30 -4.84
N ILE A 25 6.10 -7.21 -4.79
CA ILE A 25 6.47 -5.98 -4.06
C ILE A 25 6.30 -6.15 -2.55
N THR A 26 5.23 -6.82 -2.10
CA THR A 26 4.94 -6.98 -0.66
C THR A 26 6.05 -7.66 0.13
N PRO A 27 6.64 -8.78 -0.30
CA PRO A 27 7.76 -9.38 0.42
C PRO A 27 8.98 -8.46 0.56
N TRP A 28 9.27 -7.65 -0.48
CA TRP A 28 10.35 -6.67 -0.42
C TRP A 28 10.02 -5.52 0.54
N ALA A 29 8.78 -5.05 0.56
CA ALA A 29 8.35 -4.03 1.51
C ALA A 29 8.49 -4.53 2.96
N VAL A 30 8.08 -5.77 3.24
CA VAL A 30 8.24 -6.42 4.56
C VAL A 30 9.73 -6.60 4.92
N PHE A 31 10.54 -7.04 3.97
CA PHE A 31 11.99 -7.18 4.18
C PHE A 31 12.63 -5.83 4.53
N PHE A 32 12.35 -4.77 3.75
CA PHE A 32 12.93 -3.46 4.00
C PHE A 32 12.37 -2.80 5.27
N ASP A 33 11.14 -3.08 5.70
CA ASP A 33 10.63 -2.63 7.00
C ASP A 33 11.46 -3.22 8.15
N GLY A 34 11.66 -4.53 8.17
CA GLY A 34 12.52 -5.19 9.15
C GLY A 34 13.99 -4.72 9.07
N PHE A 35 14.51 -4.54 7.85
CA PHE A 35 15.88 -4.08 7.63
C PHE A 35 16.08 -2.64 8.12
N THR A 36 15.15 -1.72 7.85
CA THR A 36 15.21 -0.34 8.35
C THR A 36 15.13 -0.27 9.87
N ALA A 37 14.29 -1.10 10.49
CA ALA A 37 14.22 -1.20 11.95
C ALA A 37 15.53 -1.70 12.53
N TRP A 38 16.16 -2.69 11.90
CA TRP A 38 17.46 -3.16 12.34
C TRP A 38 18.55 -2.09 12.17
N THR A 39 18.62 -1.43 11.01
CA THR A 39 19.67 -0.42 10.74
C THR A 39 19.55 0.80 11.64
N VAL A 40 18.34 1.26 11.97
CA VAL A 40 18.13 2.41 12.84
C VAL A 40 18.49 2.11 14.30
N ASN A 41 18.39 0.86 14.72
CA ASN A 41 18.79 0.44 16.08
C ASN A 41 20.29 0.10 16.21
N HIS A 42 21.03 0.12 15.09
CA HIS A 42 22.47 -0.16 15.05
C HIS A 42 23.24 0.95 14.33
N MET A 43 22.89 2.22 14.62
CA MET A 43 23.51 3.39 13.97
C MET A 43 24.99 3.55 14.29
N ASP A 44 25.50 2.89 15.32
CA ASP A 44 26.91 2.78 15.65
C ASP A 44 27.69 1.92 14.64
N LEU A 45 27.03 0.94 14.02
CA LEU A 45 27.61 0.02 13.04
C LEU A 45 27.27 0.38 11.60
N VAL A 46 26.13 1.03 11.38
CA VAL A 46 25.59 1.31 10.05
C VAL A 46 25.78 2.78 9.67
N PRO A 47 26.46 3.10 8.55
CA PRO A 47 26.60 4.46 8.08
C PRO A 47 25.23 5.14 7.81
N ASP A 48 25.10 6.43 8.15
CA ASP A 48 23.86 7.20 7.96
C ASP A 48 23.32 7.12 6.52
N MET A 49 24.22 7.13 5.53
CA MET A 49 23.81 7.01 4.11
C MET A 49 23.12 5.67 3.82
N VAL A 50 23.60 4.56 4.37
CA VAL A 50 22.98 3.23 4.20
C VAL A 50 21.60 3.21 4.83
N ASN A 51 21.49 3.80 6.03
CA ASN A 51 20.21 3.92 6.73
C ASN A 51 19.19 4.70 5.91
N ARG A 52 19.58 5.86 5.35
CA ARG A 52 18.70 6.68 4.48
C ARG A 52 18.31 5.95 3.21
N ILE A 53 19.22 5.24 2.55
CA ILE A 53 18.92 4.47 1.33
C ILE A 53 17.92 3.34 1.65
N ALA A 54 18.13 2.62 2.75
CA ALA A 54 17.21 1.56 3.18
C ALA A 54 15.80 2.11 3.42
N HIS A 55 15.67 3.24 4.13
CA HIS A 55 14.39 3.89 4.36
C HIS A 55 13.76 4.42 3.06
N LEU A 56 14.55 4.96 2.14
CA LEU A 56 14.05 5.38 0.83
C LEU A 56 13.42 4.22 0.08
N LEU A 57 14.12 3.08 0.00
CA LEU A 57 13.60 1.87 -0.65
C LEU A 57 12.32 1.38 0.03
N PHE A 58 12.30 1.37 1.36
CA PHE A 58 11.11 1.02 2.13
C PHE A 58 9.90 1.92 1.79
N PHE A 59 10.07 3.24 1.84
CA PHE A 59 8.98 4.18 1.55
C PHE A 59 8.48 4.09 0.11
N LEU A 60 9.39 3.91 -0.87
CA LEU A 60 9.01 3.71 -2.26
C LEU A 60 8.21 2.43 -2.46
N LEU A 61 8.60 1.33 -1.81
CA LEU A 61 7.89 0.05 -1.87
C LEU A 61 6.51 0.16 -1.20
N MET A 62 6.42 0.86 -0.08
CA MET A 62 5.14 1.12 0.60
C MET A 62 4.19 1.94 -0.27
N ASP A 63 4.65 3.06 -0.85
CA ASP A 63 3.84 3.87 -1.76
C ASP A 63 3.39 3.08 -2.98
N LEU A 64 4.29 2.29 -3.60
CA LEU A 64 3.94 1.40 -4.71
C LEU A 64 2.87 0.38 -4.32
N THR A 65 2.98 -0.21 -3.14
CA THR A 65 1.97 -1.15 -2.63
C THR A 65 0.60 -0.49 -2.51
N ILE A 66 0.53 0.73 -1.97
CA ILE A 66 -0.72 1.50 -1.84
C ILE A 66 -1.32 1.82 -3.21
N ILE A 67 -0.51 2.30 -4.16
CA ILE A 67 -0.93 2.67 -5.51
C ILE A 67 -1.49 1.45 -6.25
N ILE A 68 -0.75 0.33 -6.24
CA ILE A 68 -1.14 -0.89 -6.96
C ILE A 68 -2.36 -1.54 -6.32
N THR A 69 -2.45 -1.57 -4.98
CA THR A 69 -3.65 -2.05 -4.28
C THR A 69 -4.88 -1.24 -4.63
N THR A 70 -4.74 0.08 -4.68
CA THR A 70 -5.83 0.97 -5.07
C THR A 70 -6.24 0.73 -6.52
N ALA A 71 -5.28 0.59 -7.44
CA ALA A 71 -5.55 0.27 -8.83
C ALA A 71 -6.25 -1.09 -8.97
N TYR A 72 -5.78 -2.11 -8.25
CA TYR A 72 -6.43 -3.41 -8.17
C TYR A 72 -7.88 -3.30 -7.67
N THR A 73 -8.10 -2.60 -6.57
CA THR A 73 -9.44 -2.42 -5.98
C THR A 73 -10.39 -1.74 -6.96
N PHE A 74 -9.95 -0.69 -7.64
CA PHE A 74 -10.77 -0.03 -8.67
C PHE A 74 -11.02 -0.93 -9.88
N ASP A 75 -10.06 -1.76 -10.29
CA ASP A 75 -10.27 -2.72 -11.38
C ASP A 75 -11.31 -3.78 -10.98
N GLN A 76 -11.25 -4.29 -9.76
CA GLN A 76 -12.24 -5.24 -9.22
C GLN A 76 -13.66 -4.65 -9.10
N LEU A 77 -13.76 -3.38 -8.74
CA LEU A 77 -15.04 -2.71 -8.55
C LEU A 77 -15.66 -2.20 -9.85
N LEU A 78 -14.86 -1.74 -10.81
CA LEU A 78 -15.32 -1.05 -12.03
C LEU A 78 -15.04 -1.82 -13.32
N GLY A 79 -14.06 -2.73 -13.31
CA GLY A 79 -13.44 -3.23 -14.52
C GLY A 79 -12.84 -2.08 -15.34
N PHE A 80 -11.54 -1.83 -15.22
CA PHE A 80 -10.89 -0.74 -15.96
C PHE A 80 -11.05 -0.89 -17.48
N ARG A 81 -12.12 -0.36 -18.02
CA ARG A 81 -12.36 -0.33 -19.46
C ARG A 81 -11.64 0.83 -20.17
N LYS A 82 -11.20 1.87 -19.44
CA LYS A 82 -10.59 3.07 -20.03
C LYS A 82 -9.23 3.35 -19.42
N LYS A 83 -8.21 3.47 -20.26
CA LYS A 83 -6.83 3.85 -19.88
C LYS A 83 -6.74 5.16 -19.07
N ARG A 84 -7.71 6.07 -19.24
CA ARG A 84 -7.77 7.36 -18.51
C ARG A 84 -7.87 7.17 -16.99
N HIS A 85 -8.56 6.13 -16.51
CA HIS A 85 -8.69 5.90 -15.05
C HIS A 85 -7.36 5.51 -14.41
N ILE A 86 -6.55 4.70 -15.12
CA ILE A 86 -5.21 4.34 -14.67
C ILE A 86 -4.31 5.60 -14.60
N LEU A 87 -4.46 6.52 -15.58
CA LEU A 87 -3.69 7.76 -15.59
C LEU A 87 -4.04 8.66 -14.39
N TYR A 88 -5.33 8.83 -14.07
CA TYR A 88 -5.77 9.63 -12.92
C TYR A 88 -5.30 9.08 -11.58
N LEU A 89 -5.17 7.76 -11.44
CA LEU A 89 -4.58 7.14 -10.27
C LEU A 89 -3.05 7.21 -10.27
N GLY A 90 -2.42 7.12 -11.44
CA GLY A 90 -0.97 7.12 -11.57
C GLY A 90 -0.33 8.47 -11.28
N ILE A 91 -0.97 9.59 -11.67
CA ILE A 91 -0.39 10.94 -11.51
C ILE A 91 -0.09 11.27 -10.03
N PRO A 92 -1.06 11.17 -9.09
CA PRO A 92 -0.76 11.42 -7.67
C PRO A 92 0.31 10.47 -7.13
N GLY A 93 0.33 9.21 -7.59
CA GLY A 93 1.33 8.24 -7.20
C GLY A 93 2.74 8.62 -7.64
N ILE A 94 2.91 9.04 -8.89
CA ILE A 94 4.21 9.53 -9.39
C ILE A 94 4.66 10.75 -8.59
N ILE A 95 3.75 11.67 -8.29
CA ILE A 95 4.06 12.85 -7.47
C ILE A 95 4.51 12.42 -6.08
N SER A 96 3.81 11.48 -5.43
CA SER A 96 4.21 10.95 -4.12
C SER A 96 5.60 10.34 -4.15
N LEU A 97 5.88 9.44 -5.09
CA LEU A 97 7.21 8.81 -5.22
C LEU A 97 8.32 9.85 -5.41
N LEU A 98 8.09 10.90 -6.21
CA LEU A 98 9.05 12.00 -6.38
C LEU A 98 9.24 12.79 -5.07
N LEU A 99 8.16 13.09 -4.34
CA LEU A 99 8.24 13.80 -3.06
C LEU A 99 8.97 12.99 -2.00
N VAL A 100 8.77 11.67 -1.95
CA VAL A 100 9.52 10.76 -1.07
C VAL A 100 11.02 10.82 -1.37
N CYS A 101 11.40 10.76 -2.66
CA CYS A 101 12.80 10.89 -3.06
C CYS A 101 13.42 12.24 -2.66
N LEU A 102 12.68 13.33 -2.86
CA LEU A 102 13.16 14.68 -2.52
C LEU A 102 13.26 14.89 -0.99
N GLY A 103 12.37 14.27 -0.24
CA GLY A 103 12.28 14.42 1.21
C GLY A 103 13.26 13.58 2.03
N ILE A 104 13.99 12.66 1.41
CA ILE A 104 14.84 11.70 2.15
C ILE A 104 15.96 12.41 2.95
N GLY A 105 16.40 13.58 2.49
CA GLY A 105 17.40 14.40 3.18
C GLY A 105 16.93 14.96 4.53
N ASP A 106 15.62 15.15 4.72
CA ASP A 106 15.03 15.62 5.99
C ASP A 106 14.69 14.47 6.97
N LEU A 107 15.01 13.23 6.61
CA LEU A 107 14.77 12.09 7.48
C LEU A 107 15.58 12.20 8.75
N ARG A 108 14.91 12.08 9.90
CA ARG A 108 15.50 12.14 11.25
C ARG A 108 15.21 10.83 11.97
N PHE A 109 16.19 10.34 12.70
CA PHE A 109 16.06 9.17 13.56
C PHE A 109 15.89 9.64 14.99
N ILE A 110 14.81 9.23 15.63
CA ILE A 110 14.39 9.68 16.96
C ILE A 110 14.45 8.49 17.91
N GLU A 111 15.07 8.69 19.06
CA GLU A 111 15.08 7.69 20.13
C GLU A 111 13.70 7.67 20.80
N GLY A 112 13.04 6.53 20.75
CA GLY A 112 11.77 6.28 21.41
C GLY A 112 11.97 5.65 22.79
N ALA A 113 10.88 5.23 23.41
CA ALA A 113 10.91 4.57 24.72
C ALA A 113 11.50 3.14 24.65
N THR A 114 11.30 2.45 23.53
CA THR A 114 11.69 1.04 23.35
C THR A 114 12.64 0.84 22.18
N THR A 115 12.54 1.65 21.14
CA THR A 115 13.33 1.51 19.92
C THR A 115 13.46 2.86 19.20
N TRP A 116 14.44 2.97 18.32
CA TRP A 116 14.54 4.12 17.41
C TRP A 116 13.53 4.02 16.28
N TYR A 117 13.04 5.16 15.82
CA TYR A 117 12.12 5.27 14.70
C TYR A 117 12.45 6.46 13.79
N SER A 118 11.97 6.41 12.56
CA SER A 118 12.21 7.46 11.58
C SER A 118 11.04 8.43 11.50
N MET A 119 11.34 9.72 11.41
CA MET A 119 10.38 10.81 11.18
C MET A 119 10.95 11.79 10.16
N GLY A 120 10.08 12.46 9.42
CA GLY A 120 10.51 13.46 8.43
C GLY A 120 9.50 13.62 7.31
N PHE A 121 9.84 14.46 6.35
CA PHE A 121 8.96 14.81 5.24
C PHE A 121 8.48 13.58 4.45
N SER A 122 9.40 12.63 4.13
CA SER A 122 9.04 11.41 3.40
C SER A 122 8.02 10.55 4.13
N VAL A 123 8.07 10.46 5.47
CA VAL A 123 7.10 9.74 6.29
C VAL A 123 5.71 10.38 6.18
N TYR A 124 5.65 11.71 6.26
CA TYR A 124 4.38 12.45 6.12
C TYR A 124 3.80 12.33 4.71
N VAL A 125 4.64 12.27 3.68
CA VAL A 125 4.20 12.01 2.29
C VAL A 125 3.56 10.64 2.19
N CYS A 126 4.16 9.58 2.75
CA CYS A 126 3.56 8.25 2.76
C CYS A 126 2.20 8.24 3.49
N TYR A 127 2.07 8.91 4.64
CA TYR A 127 0.77 9.02 5.34
C TYR A 127 -0.28 9.77 4.50
N ALA A 128 0.12 10.86 3.85
CA ALA A 128 -0.76 11.61 2.95
C ALA A 128 -1.21 10.74 1.76
N THR A 129 -0.31 9.93 1.22
CA THR A 129 -0.61 8.99 0.13
C THR A 129 -1.64 7.94 0.56
N ILE A 130 -1.49 7.35 1.75
CA ILE A 130 -2.46 6.40 2.30
C ILE A 130 -3.85 7.07 2.42
N ILE A 131 -3.91 8.26 3.03
CA ILE A 131 -5.17 8.98 3.23
C ILE A 131 -5.82 9.34 1.89
N LEU A 132 -5.04 9.82 0.92
CA LEU A 132 -5.53 10.20 -0.41
C LEU A 132 -6.13 9.00 -1.15
N TYR A 133 -5.39 7.90 -1.25
CA TYR A 133 -5.79 6.75 -2.04
C TYR A 133 -6.94 5.97 -1.39
N TYR A 134 -6.86 5.68 -0.10
CA TYR A 134 -7.93 4.96 0.59
C TYR A 134 -9.14 5.84 0.83
N GLY A 135 -8.95 7.14 1.00
CA GLY A 135 -10.04 8.11 1.02
C GLY A 135 -10.79 8.15 -0.33
N ALA A 136 -10.08 8.11 -1.45
CA ALA A 136 -10.68 8.03 -2.78
C ALA A 136 -11.47 6.72 -2.98
N VAL A 137 -10.93 5.58 -2.55
CA VAL A 137 -11.65 4.29 -2.59
C VAL A 137 -12.90 4.34 -1.72
N LEU A 138 -12.77 4.83 -0.49
CA LEU A 138 -13.89 4.96 0.46
C LEU A 138 -15.01 5.83 -0.11
N TYR A 139 -14.66 7.02 -0.61
CA TYR A 139 -15.61 7.92 -1.26
C TYR A 139 -16.32 7.24 -2.43
N PHE A 140 -15.57 6.53 -3.27
CA PHE A 140 -16.14 5.83 -4.41
C PHE A 140 -17.11 4.72 -3.99
N VAL A 141 -16.69 3.88 -3.03
CA VAL A 141 -17.51 2.76 -2.53
C VAL A 141 -18.82 3.28 -1.90
N ILE A 142 -18.74 4.31 -1.06
CA ILE A 142 -19.93 4.90 -0.42
C ILE A 142 -20.87 5.51 -1.48
N SER A 143 -20.32 6.26 -2.44
CA SER A 143 -21.08 6.93 -3.49
C SER A 143 -21.77 5.95 -4.45
N ARG A 144 -21.18 4.79 -4.69
CA ARG A 144 -21.66 3.79 -5.64
C ARG A 144 -22.18 2.50 -5.00
N ARG A 145 -22.33 2.44 -3.66
CA ARG A 145 -22.73 1.23 -2.91
C ARG A 145 -23.97 0.51 -3.42
N ARG A 146 -24.91 1.25 -4.05
CA ARG A 146 -26.16 0.66 -4.58
C ARG A 146 -25.95 -0.14 -5.87
N PHE A 147 -24.86 0.11 -6.58
CA PHE A 147 -24.55 -0.49 -7.88
C PHE A 147 -23.44 -1.55 -7.79
N LEU A 148 -22.81 -1.69 -6.62
CA LEU A 148 -21.73 -2.63 -6.39
C LEU A 148 -22.25 -3.90 -5.69
N PRO A 149 -21.66 -5.07 -5.95
CA PRO A 149 -21.94 -6.30 -5.21
C PRO A 149 -21.63 -6.11 -3.71
N LYS A 150 -22.56 -6.54 -2.85
CA LYS A 150 -22.45 -6.33 -1.39
C LYS A 150 -21.17 -6.93 -0.80
N ASP A 151 -20.79 -8.11 -1.28
CA ASP A 151 -19.60 -8.82 -0.79
C ASP A 151 -18.33 -8.01 -1.09
N LYS A 152 -18.18 -7.47 -2.31
CA LYS A 152 -17.07 -6.60 -2.69
C LYS A 152 -17.04 -5.30 -1.90
N VAL A 153 -18.20 -4.71 -1.62
CA VAL A 153 -18.32 -3.50 -0.79
C VAL A 153 -17.85 -3.81 0.62
N LEU A 154 -18.31 -4.91 1.21
CA LEU A 154 -17.97 -5.28 2.58
C LEU A 154 -16.47 -5.58 2.71
N GLY A 155 -15.92 -6.38 1.80
CA GLY A 155 -14.47 -6.69 1.77
C GLY A 155 -13.63 -5.41 1.66
N THR A 156 -13.94 -4.53 0.70
CA THR A 156 -13.22 -3.26 0.53
C THR A 156 -13.31 -2.36 1.77
N LEU A 157 -14.49 -2.24 2.39
CA LEU A 157 -14.66 -1.43 3.61
C LEU A 157 -13.87 -2.02 4.78
N SER A 158 -13.84 -3.33 4.94
CA SER A 158 -13.07 -4.01 5.98
C SER A 158 -11.57 -3.68 5.85
N PHE A 159 -11.03 -3.70 4.62
CA PHE A 159 -9.62 -3.33 4.38
C PHE A 159 -9.35 -1.87 4.73
N ILE A 160 -10.24 -0.95 4.35
CA ILE A 160 -10.06 0.48 4.66
C ILE A 160 -10.09 0.71 6.18
N VAL A 161 -10.97 0.01 6.91
CA VAL A 161 -11.04 0.11 8.37
C VAL A 161 -9.74 -0.41 9.01
N ILE A 162 -9.25 -1.59 8.58
CA ILE A 162 -7.99 -2.16 9.07
C ILE A 162 -6.84 -1.19 8.78
N ALA A 163 -6.75 -0.67 7.55
CA ALA A 163 -5.73 0.32 7.18
C ALA A 163 -5.79 1.57 8.06
N GLY A 164 -7.00 2.09 8.32
CA GLY A 164 -7.22 3.24 9.20
C GLY A 164 -6.77 2.98 10.64
N VAL A 165 -7.10 1.82 11.20
CA VAL A 165 -6.67 1.42 12.54
C VAL A 165 -5.14 1.35 12.61
N ILE A 166 -4.49 0.72 11.64
CA ILE A 166 -3.03 0.62 11.59
C ILE A 166 -2.39 1.99 11.46
N LEU A 167 -2.90 2.85 10.56
CA LEU A 167 -2.41 4.22 10.38
C LEU A 167 -2.50 5.03 11.68
N VAL A 168 -3.64 4.99 12.36
CA VAL A 168 -3.83 5.70 13.64
C VAL A 168 -2.88 5.14 14.70
N THR A 169 -2.79 3.81 14.82
CA THR A 169 -1.89 3.18 15.79
C THR A 169 -0.42 3.55 15.51
N GLN A 170 0.00 3.52 14.25
CA GLN A 170 1.36 3.89 13.85
C GLN A 170 1.66 5.38 14.10
N THR A 171 0.65 6.25 13.99
CA THR A 171 0.81 7.68 14.28
C THR A 171 0.96 7.94 15.79
N ILE A 172 0.24 7.17 16.62
CA ILE A 172 0.31 7.29 18.09
C ILE A 172 1.54 6.59 18.66
N PHE A 173 1.88 5.42 18.09
CA PHE A 173 2.98 4.58 18.52
C PHE A 173 3.94 4.31 17.34
N PRO A 174 4.75 5.30 16.93
CA PRO A 174 5.62 5.17 15.76
C PRO A 174 6.73 4.11 15.93
N GLU A 175 7.00 3.69 17.16
CA GLU A 175 7.96 2.64 17.49
C GLU A 175 7.48 1.23 17.14
N VAL A 176 6.16 1.04 16.95
CA VAL A 176 5.59 -0.28 16.67
C VAL A 176 5.66 -0.58 15.18
N LEU A 177 6.31 -1.68 14.82
CA LEU A 177 6.44 -2.15 13.44
C LEU A 177 5.12 -2.76 12.92
N LEU A 178 4.12 -1.93 12.69
CA LEU A 178 2.84 -2.35 12.11
C LEU A 178 2.79 -2.22 10.59
N THR A 179 3.71 -1.46 10.02
CA THR A 179 3.74 -1.13 8.60
C THR A 179 3.89 -2.36 7.70
N ALA A 180 4.70 -3.35 8.12
CA ALA A 180 4.87 -4.61 7.39
C ALA A 180 3.65 -5.55 7.48
N ILE A 181 2.92 -5.50 8.59
CA ILE A 181 1.77 -6.37 8.82
C ILE A 181 0.63 -6.00 7.86
N PHE A 182 0.44 -4.70 7.61
CA PHE A 182 -0.66 -4.21 6.78
C PHE A 182 -0.65 -4.74 5.34
N PRO A 183 0.40 -4.60 4.54
CA PRO A 183 0.43 -5.12 3.18
C PRO A 183 0.28 -6.65 3.14
N THR A 184 0.75 -7.35 4.16
CA THR A 184 0.60 -8.82 4.27
C THR A 184 -0.85 -9.22 4.50
N ILE A 185 -1.55 -8.59 5.45
CA ILE A 185 -2.98 -8.83 5.70
C ILE A 185 -3.80 -8.45 4.47
N LEU A 186 -3.47 -7.34 3.83
CA LEU A 186 -4.14 -6.87 2.62
C LEU A 186 -4.02 -7.90 1.49
N LEU A 187 -2.80 -8.39 1.23
CA LEU A 187 -2.54 -9.38 0.20
C LEU A 187 -3.29 -10.69 0.47
N LEU A 188 -3.29 -11.14 1.74
CA LEU A 188 -4.03 -12.33 2.15
C LEU A 188 -5.54 -12.15 1.96
N GLY A 189 -6.08 -10.99 2.33
CA GLY A 189 -7.49 -10.69 2.16
C GLY A 189 -7.89 -10.60 0.67
N ILE A 190 -7.06 -9.98 -0.17
CA ILE A 190 -7.26 -9.96 -1.62
C ILE A 190 -7.29 -11.39 -2.16
N TYR A 191 -6.37 -12.23 -1.74
CA TYR A 191 -6.32 -13.63 -2.17
C TYR A 191 -7.61 -14.39 -1.78
N ILE A 192 -8.06 -14.24 -0.54
CA ILE A 192 -9.27 -14.94 -0.05
C ILE A 192 -10.53 -14.42 -0.75
N ASP A 193 -10.69 -13.11 -0.87
CA ASP A 193 -11.96 -12.51 -1.32
C ASP A 193 -12.13 -12.49 -2.85
N PHE A 194 -11.01 -12.46 -3.59
CA PHE A 194 -11.07 -12.20 -5.03
C PHE A 194 -10.41 -13.26 -5.89
N GLU A 195 -9.34 -13.90 -5.42
CA GLU A 195 -8.58 -14.87 -6.21
C GLU A 195 -8.92 -16.32 -5.89
N ASN A 196 -9.45 -16.61 -4.69
CA ASN A 196 -9.87 -17.95 -4.27
C ASN A 196 -11.38 -17.97 -4.00
N PRO A 197 -12.23 -18.09 -5.05
CA PRO A 197 -13.69 -18.10 -4.93
C PRO A 197 -14.24 -19.38 -4.32
#